data_f9349a9bc5970d87a907d1570f7123b4
#
_entry.id   f9349a9bc5970d87a907d1570f7123b4
#
_cell.length_a   1.000
_cell.length_b   1.000
_cell.length_c   1.000
_cell.angle_alpha   90.00
_cell.angle_beta   90.00
_cell.angle_gamma   90.00
#
_symmetry.space_group_name_H-M   'P 1'
#
loop_
_entity.id
_entity.type
_entity.pdbx_description
1 polymer ?
#
loop_
_entity_poly.entity_id
_entity_poly.type
_entity_poly.pdbx_seq_one_letter_code
_entity_poly.pdbx_strand_id
1 'polypeptide(L)'
;DIDPVSLASCRENALLNDVELEYLDDLYKAEQVDVLLAADVLYDQCNRFFLDEFLKFAPSVWVADSRVKNFSHPKYIKTDERSASTWPDLDEAKEFRNVSFYKTL
;
A
#
# COMPACT_ATOMS: atom_id res chain seq x y z
N ASP A 1 -4.75 5.17 -7.30
CA ASP A 1 -4.70 3.94 -8.10
C ASP A 1 -4.85 4.29 -9.57
N ILE A 2 -4.14 3.59 -10.46
CA ILE A 2 -4.24 3.80 -11.92
C ILE A 2 -5.44 3.07 -12.54
N ASP A 3 -6.00 2.09 -11.84
CA ASP A 3 -7.13 1.30 -12.33
C ASP A 3 -8.46 2.02 -12.07
N PRO A 4 -9.23 2.37 -13.11
CA PRO A 4 -10.50 3.06 -12.95
C PRO A 4 -11.55 2.22 -12.20
N VAL A 5 -11.48 0.89 -12.28
CA VAL A 5 -12.38 -0.01 -11.54
C VAL A 5 -12.07 0.05 -10.03
N SER A 6 -10.79 0.03 -9.66
CA SER A 6 -10.35 0.18 -8.27
C SER A 6 -10.75 1.56 -7.71
N LEU A 7 -10.61 2.63 -8.49
CA LEU A 7 -11.07 3.97 -8.08
C LEU A 7 -12.58 4.05 -7.89
N ALA A 8 -13.36 3.41 -8.77
CA ALA A 8 -14.81 3.33 -8.63
C ALA A 8 -15.20 2.58 -7.35
N SER A 9 -14.57 1.44 -7.06
CA SER A 9 -14.78 0.69 -5.82
C SER A 9 -14.41 1.50 -4.58
N CYS A 10 -13.35 2.28 -4.65
CA CYS A 10 -12.93 3.17 -3.57
C CYS A 10 -14.01 4.25 -3.28
N ARG A 11 -14.60 4.83 -4.33
CA ARG A 11 -15.71 5.81 -4.19
C ARG A 11 -16.93 5.18 -3.51
N GLU A 12 -17.34 3.98 -3.93
CA GLU A 12 -18.45 3.26 -3.32
C GLU A 12 -18.19 2.96 -1.84
N ASN A 13 -16.98 2.50 -1.50
CA ASN A 13 -16.59 2.24 -0.12
C ASN A 13 -16.57 3.51 0.72
N ALA A 14 -16.12 4.63 0.19
CA ALA A 14 -16.12 5.92 0.88
C ALA A 14 -17.56 6.37 1.20
N LEU A 15 -18.49 6.22 0.24
CA LEU A 15 -19.91 6.53 0.44
C LEU A 15 -20.53 5.64 1.53
N LEU A 16 -20.27 4.33 1.49
CA LEU A 16 -20.76 3.38 2.50
C LEU A 16 -20.28 3.69 3.91
N ASN A 17 -19.11 4.28 4.06
CA ASN A 17 -18.49 4.60 5.34
C ASN A 17 -18.62 6.08 5.74
N ASP A 18 -19.35 6.88 4.96
CA ASP A 18 -19.52 8.32 5.18
C ASP A 18 -18.17 9.04 5.34
N VAL A 19 -17.23 8.75 4.42
CA VAL A 19 -15.88 9.31 4.41
C VAL A 19 -15.66 10.09 3.13
N GLU A 20 -15.09 11.29 3.26
CA GLU A 20 -14.65 12.09 2.11
C GLU A 20 -13.19 11.74 1.77
N LEU A 21 -12.94 11.41 0.50
CA LEU A 21 -11.62 11.09 -0.03
C LEU A 21 -11.37 11.87 -1.31
N GLU A 22 -10.12 12.23 -1.54
CA GLU A 22 -9.63 12.69 -2.82
C GLU A 22 -9.11 11.49 -3.63
N TYR A 23 -9.42 11.45 -4.93
CA TYR A 23 -9.09 10.32 -5.81
C TYR A 23 -8.11 10.76 -6.88
N LEU A 24 -6.99 10.04 -7.00
CA LEU A 24 -5.98 10.29 -8.00
C LEU A 24 -5.69 9.00 -8.79
N ASP A 25 -5.58 9.14 -10.09
CA ASP A 25 -5.25 8.07 -11.02
C ASP A 25 -3.75 7.97 -11.32
N ASP A 26 -2.97 8.92 -10.80
CA ASP A 26 -1.53 9.01 -11.01
C ASP A 26 -0.86 9.57 -9.75
N LEU A 27 0.18 8.89 -9.27
CA LEU A 27 0.95 9.32 -8.10
C LEU A 27 1.54 10.73 -8.31
N TYR A 28 1.99 11.03 -9.54
CA TYR A 28 2.65 12.32 -9.84
C TYR A 28 1.70 13.52 -9.85
N LYS A 29 0.39 13.30 -9.74
CA LYS A 29 -0.60 14.34 -9.52
C LYS A 29 -0.81 14.64 -8.03
N ALA A 30 -0.22 13.84 -7.13
CA ALA A 30 -0.36 14.05 -5.70
C ALA A 30 0.45 15.26 -5.23
N GLU A 31 -0.10 15.96 -4.27
CA GLU A 31 0.63 16.96 -3.50
C GLU A 31 1.48 16.31 -2.41
N GLN A 32 2.32 17.08 -1.74
CA GLN A 32 3.07 16.64 -0.57
C GLN A 32 2.10 16.27 0.56
N VAL A 33 2.35 15.13 1.18
CA VAL A 33 1.57 14.64 2.33
C VAL A 33 2.50 14.28 3.49
N ASP A 34 1.99 14.23 4.71
CA ASP A 34 2.79 13.90 5.89
C ASP A 34 3.16 12.42 5.93
N VAL A 35 2.22 11.55 5.52
CA VAL A 35 2.38 10.10 5.53
C VAL A 35 1.83 9.51 4.24
N LEU A 36 2.58 8.61 3.62
CA LEU A 36 2.15 7.81 2.49
C LEU A 36 2.03 6.35 2.92
N LEU A 37 0.90 5.74 2.62
CA LEU A 37 0.66 4.32 2.86
C LEU A 37 0.61 3.56 1.54
N ALA A 38 1.35 2.46 1.46
CA ALA A 38 1.34 1.56 0.30
C ALA A 38 1.10 0.12 0.75
N ALA A 39 0.13 -0.55 0.14
CA ALA A 39 -0.21 -1.93 0.48
C ALA A 39 -0.17 -2.82 -0.77
N ASP A 40 0.52 -3.96 -0.66
CA ASP A 40 0.63 -4.99 -1.71
C ASP A 40 0.99 -4.44 -3.11
N VAL A 41 1.92 -3.50 -3.16
CA VAL A 41 2.38 -2.87 -4.42
C VAL A 41 3.66 -3.48 -4.97
N LEU A 42 4.36 -4.33 -4.19
CA LEU A 42 5.69 -4.85 -4.53
C LEU A 42 5.67 -6.17 -5.32
N TYR A 43 4.50 -6.80 -5.48
CA TYR A 43 4.37 -8.07 -6.22
C TYR A 43 4.83 -7.96 -7.68
N ASP A 44 4.72 -6.80 -8.29
CA ASP A 44 5.32 -6.49 -9.57
C ASP A 44 6.70 -5.86 -9.35
N GLN A 45 7.74 -6.49 -9.89
CA GLN A 45 9.11 -5.99 -9.75
C GLN A 45 9.28 -4.60 -10.39
N CYS A 46 8.48 -4.26 -11.41
CA CYS A 46 8.45 -2.94 -12.01
C CYS A 46 8.03 -1.85 -11.02
N ASN A 47 7.33 -2.20 -9.95
CA ASN A 47 6.89 -1.24 -8.93
C ASN A 47 7.95 -0.95 -7.86
N ARG A 48 9.05 -1.68 -7.82
CA ARG A 48 10.07 -1.48 -6.77
C ARG A 48 10.71 -0.10 -6.77
N PHE A 49 10.84 0.54 -7.92
CA PHE A 49 11.36 1.90 -8.02
C PHE A 49 10.45 2.92 -7.30
N PHE A 50 9.17 2.62 -7.11
CA PHE A 50 8.24 3.48 -6.39
C PHE A 50 8.64 3.67 -4.92
N LEU A 51 9.41 2.76 -4.33
CA LEU A 51 9.92 2.94 -2.98
C LEU A 51 10.77 4.21 -2.83
N ASP A 52 11.55 4.55 -3.85
CA ASP A 52 12.29 5.81 -3.89
C ASP A 52 11.39 6.99 -4.30
N GLU A 53 10.46 6.77 -5.22
CA GLU A 53 9.53 7.81 -5.67
C GLU A 53 8.61 8.30 -4.54
N PHE A 54 8.10 7.38 -3.70
CA PHE A 54 7.23 7.74 -2.57
C PHE A 54 7.86 8.76 -1.63
N LEU A 55 9.18 8.72 -1.48
CA LEU A 55 9.93 9.67 -0.65
C LEU A 55 9.94 11.11 -1.18
N LYS A 56 9.56 11.31 -2.43
CA LYS A 56 9.38 12.64 -3.02
C LYS A 56 8.05 13.28 -2.59
N PHE A 57 7.09 12.47 -2.16
CA PHE A 57 5.73 12.90 -1.81
C PHE A 57 5.46 12.91 -0.31
N ALA A 58 6.21 12.15 0.47
CA ALA A 58 6.01 12.09 1.92
C ALA A 58 7.34 11.86 2.66
N PRO A 59 7.57 12.54 3.79
CA PRO A 59 8.73 12.28 4.65
C PRO A 59 8.60 10.92 5.39
N SER A 60 7.39 10.42 5.58
CA SER A 60 7.11 9.14 6.21
C SER A 60 6.34 8.24 5.26
N VAL A 61 6.92 7.09 4.92
CA VAL A 61 6.28 6.09 4.06
C VAL A 61 6.16 4.78 4.83
N TRP A 62 4.96 4.21 4.82
CA TRP A 62 4.66 2.91 5.42
C TRP A 62 4.24 1.96 4.33
N VAL A 63 4.86 0.79 4.31
CA VAL A 63 4.57 -0.27 3.34
C VAL A 63 4.10 -1.51 4.08
N ALA A 64 2.96 -2.05 3.68
CA ALA A 64 2.47 -3.35 4.12
C ALA A 64 2.45 -4.29 2.92
N ASP A 65 3.08 -5.45 3.03
CA ASP A 65 3.17 -6.39 1.91
C ASP A 65 2.99 -7.84 2.36
N SER A 66 2.07 -8.53 1.70
CA SER A 66 1.77 -9.95 1.92
C SER A 66 2.39 -10.86 0.86
N ARG A 67 2.86 -10.31 -0.24
CA ARG A 67 3.31 -11.04 -1.43
C ARG A 67 4.82 -11.21 -1.50
N VAL A 68 5.57 -10.18 -1.12
CA VAL A 68 7.03 -10.19 -1.17
C VAL A 68 7.60 -10.47 0.22
N LYS A 69 8.30 -11.58 0.34
CA LYS A 69 9.02 -11.93 1.56
C LYS A 69 10.45 -11.37 1.52
N ASN A 70 10.97 -10.98 2.67
CA ASN A 70 12.38 -10.56 2.81
C ASN A 70 12.81 -9.44 1.85
N PHE A 71 11.93 -8.48 1.64
CA PHE A 71 12.25 -7.25 0.93
C PHE A 71 13.32 -6.47 1.72
N SER A 72 14.31 -5.95 1.03
CA SER A 72 15.37 -5.12 1.59
C SER A 72 15.56 -3.87 0.76
N HIS A 73 15.63 -2.72 1.44
CA HIS A 73 15.88 -1.43 0.82
C HIS A 73 16.62 -0.53 1.80
N PRO A 74 17.63 0.27 1.37
CA PRO A 74 18.49 1.03 2.27
C PRO A 74 17.76 2.13 3.07
N LYS A 75 16.60 2.58 2.58
CA LYS A 75 15.80 3.64 3.22
C LYS A 75 14.60 3.13 4.02
N TYR A 76 14.38 1.82 4.06
CA TYR A 76 13.24 1.21 4.76
C TYR A 76 13.71 0.16 5.73
N ILE A 77 13.04 0.07 6.87
CA ILE A 77 13.25 -1.00 7.86
C ILE A 77 11.96 -1.79 8.04
N LYS A 78 12.10 -3.10 8.23
CA LYS A 78 10.99 -3.94 8.66
C LYS A 78 10.69 -3.64 10.13
N THR A 79 9.44 -3.30 10.43
CA THR A 79 9.01 -2.92 11.78
C THR A 79 8.17 -3.98 12.46
N ASP A 80 7.41 -4.76 11.68
CA ASP A 80 6.48 -5.76 12.24
C ASP A 80 6.15 -6.83 11.19
N GLU A 81 5.56 -7.92 11.65
CA GLU A 81 4.95 -8.94 10.82
C GLU A 81 3.72 -9.48 11.54
N ARG A 82 2.60 -9.54 10.84
CA ARG A 82 1.33 -10.01 11.41
C ARG A 82 0.62 -10.95 10.49
N SER A 83 -0.08 -11.92 11.06
CA SER A 83 -1.03 -12.76 10.33
C SER A 83 -2.40 -12.10 10.34
N ALA A 84 -3.01 -12.02 9.16
CA ALA A 84 -4.33 -11.45 8.95
C ALA A 84 -5.11 -12.25 7.91
N SER A 85 -6.43 -12.16 7.95
CA SER A 85 -7.33 -12.70 6.93
C SER A 85 -8.41 -11.67 6.60
N THR A 86 -9.04 -11.83 5.44
CA THR A 86 -10.20 -11.02 5.06
C THR A 86 -11.41 -11.38 5.90
N TRP A 87 -12.36 -10.46 6.03
CA TRP A 87 -13.66 -10.72 6.62
C TRP A 87 -14.77 -10.29 5.64
N PRO A 88 -15.64 -11.21 5.18
CA PRO A 88 -15.57 -12.67 5.42
C PRO A 88 -14.29 -13.31 4.87
N ASP A 89 -13.90 -14.45 5.40
CA ASP A 89 -12.73 -15.19 4.90
C ASP A 89 -13.00 -15.67 3.47
N LEU A 90 -12.20 -15.19 2.52
CA LEU A 90 -12.28 -15.53 1.11
C LEU A 90 -11.39 -16.72 0.73
N ASP A 91 -10.94 -17.49 1.71
CA ASP A 91 -10.08 -18.68 1.54
C ASP A 91 -8.76 -18.36 0.83
N GLU A 92 -8.19 -17.22 1.16
CA GLU A 92 -6.90 -16.78 0.64
C GLU A 92 -5.77 -17.73 1.08
N ALA A 93 -4.82 -17.99 0.19
CA ALA A 93 -3.69 -18.86 0.47
C ALA A 93 -2.95 -18.43 1.76
N LYS A 94 -2.60 -19.40 2.61
CA LYS A 94 -1.99 -19.13 3.93
C LYS A 94 -0.72 -18.28 3.84
N GLU A 95 0.06 -18.44 2.77
CA GLU A 95 1.29 -17.67 2.50
C GLU A 95 1.03 -16.17 2.34
N PHE A 96 -0.16 -15.76 1.91
CA PHE A 96 -0.57 -14.36 1.76
C PHE A 96 -1.25 -13.78 3.01
N ARG A 97 -1.41 -14.58 4.06
CA ARG A 97 -1.94 -14.13 5.35
C ARG A 97 -0.89 -13.48 6.25
N ASN A 98 0.39 -13.66 5.94
CA ASN A 98 1.49 -13.02 6.67
C ASN A 98 1.86 -11.71 5.99
N VAL A 99 1.57 -10.62 6.67
CA VAL A 99 1.82 -9.26 6.21
C VAL A 99 3.05 -8.71 6.92
N SER A 100 4.06 -8.32 6.16
CA SER A 100 5.24 -7.64 6.66
C SER A 100 5.06 -6.13 6.54
N PHE A 101 5.43 -5.41 7.60
CA PHE A 101 5.34 -3.96 7.67
C PHE A 101 6.73 -3.35 7.63
N TYR A 102 6.87 -2.33 6.81
CA TYR A 102 8.10 -1.57 6.65
C TYR A 102 7.79 -0.08 6.78
N LYS A 103 8.75 0.68 7.24
CA LYS A 103 8.66 2.14 7.22
C LYS A 103 10.00 2.77 6.87
N THR A 104 9.96 4.01 6.44
CA THR A 104 11.16 4.82 6.22
C THR A 104 11.94 5.04 7.52
N LEU A 105 13.21 5.09 7.37
CA LEU A 105 14.16 5.43 8.44
C LEU A 105 13.97 6.87 8.96
#